data_d238d676c7048b024c009ee5bf74c94b
#
_entry.id   d238d676c7048b024c009ee5bf74c94b
#
_cell.length_a   1.000
_cell.length_b   1.000
_cell.length_c   1.000
_cell.angle_alpha   90.00
_cell.angle_beta   90.00
_cell.angle_gamma   90.00
#
_symmetry.space_group_name_H-M   'P 1'
#
loop_
_entity.id
_entity.type
_entity.pdbx_description
1 polymer ?
#
loop_
_entity_poly.entity_id
_entity_poly.type
_entity_poly.pdbx_seq_one_letter_code
_entity_poly.pdbx_strand_id
1 'polypeptide(L)'
;TAVTATSADLSWTAGATETAWNIEYGPAGFTQGAGTTYATTATSYNLTGLDSDTTYHFYVQADCGVSTSDWVGPLVFTTAPGCGDTLYDSGGATGNYANNESTTVTVFPENAGELVTFTFISFNTESCCDELTVYDGPNISSTEIGEFAGTTIPDPITSSHPTGALTFVFDSDFSATRSGYEILISCSPAPTCTQVSDLVVSTATGSTADISWTANNG
;
A
#
# COMPACT_ATOMS: atom_id res chain seq x y z
N THR A 1 8.17 -4.34 -13.39
CA THR A 1 7.49 -5.13 -12.35
C THR A 1 6.63 -4.18 -11.54
N ALA A 2 5.30 -4.31 -11.58
CA ALA A 2 4.44 -3.64 -10.62
C ALA A 2 4.37 -4.51 -9.36
N VAL A 3 4.64 -3.93 -8.20
CA VAL A 3 4.56 -4.60 -6.90
C VAL A 3 3.57 -3.84 -6.03
N THR A 4 2.64 -4.55 -5.43
CA THR A 4 1.66 -4.03 -4.46
C THR A 4 1.91 -4.63 -3.08
N ALA A 5 1.05 -4.38 -2.12
CA ALA A 5 1.14 -5.02 -0.80
C ALA A 5 0.96 -6.56 -0.87
N THR A 6 0.14 -7.06 -1.79
CA THR A 6 -0.25 -8.48 -1.83
C THR A 6 -0.02 -9.15 -3.17
N SER A 7 0.62 -8.46 -4.13
CA SER A 7 0.88 -9.00 -5.46
C SER A 7 2.16 -8.46 -6.10
N ALA A 8 2.70 -9.20 -7.07
CA ALA A 8 3.82 -8.77 -7.90
C ALA A 8 3.68 -9.29 -9.32
N ASP A 9 3.87 -8.41 -10.31
CA ASP A 9 3.98 -8.80 -11.71
C ASP A 9 5.42 -9.21 -12.02
N LEU A 10 5.64 -10.48 -12.28
CA LEU A 10 6.92 -11.02 -12.73
C LEU A 10 6.98 -11.03 -14.26
N SER A 11 8.15 -10.79 -14.82
CA SER A 11 8.39 -10.95 -16.25
C SER A 11 9.83 -11.36 -16.54
N TRP A 12 10.02 -12.12 -17.61
CA TRP A 12 11.32 -12.56 -18.10
C TRP A 12 11.34 -12.65 -19.63
N THR A 13 12.53 -12.83 -20.19
CA THR A 13 12.70 -13.01 -21.63
C THR A 13 13.01 -14.48 -21.91
N ALA A 14 12.33 -15.06 -22.89
CA ALA A 14 12.64 -16.39 -23.38
C ALA A 14 14.09 -16.47 -23.89
N GLY A 15 14.78 -17.56 -23.59
CA GLY A 15 16.17 -17.77 -24.02
C GLY A 15 16.30 -18.03 -25.52
N ALA A 16 15.34 -18.76 -26.09
CA ALA A 16 15.29 -19.07 -27.52
C ALA A 16 13.85 -19.40 -27.97
N THR A 17 13.47 -20.67 -28.03
CA THR A 17 12.18 -21.13 -28.58
C THR A 17 11.30 -21.81 -27.52
N GLU A 18 11.62 -21.61 -26.27
CA GLU A 18 10.86 -22.13 -25.15
C GLU A 18 9.45 -21.53 -25.14
N THR A 19 8.48 -22.36 -24.79
CA THR A 19 7.06 -22.00 -24.75
C THR A 19 6.40 -22.31 -23.42
N ALA A 20 7.17 -22.79 -22.44
CA ALA A 20 6.70 -23.07 -21.10
C ALA A 20 7.80 -22.80 -20.05
N TRP A 21 7.39 -22.41 -18.87
CA TRP A 21 8.29 -22.08 -17.76
C TRP A 21 7.72 -22.54 -16.43
N ASN A 22 8.63 -22.89 -15.52
CA ASN A 22 8.34 -23.08 -14.11
C ASN A 22 8.84 -21.85 -13.34
N ILE A 23 8.07 -21.39 -12.39
CA ILE A 23 8.41 -20.34 -11.43
C ILE A 23 8.49 -20.99 -10.06
N GLU A 24 9.49 -20.64 -9.28
CA GLU A 24 9.55 -20.95 -7.86
C GLU A 24 9.80 -19.67 -7.08
N TYR A 25 9.01 -19.43 -6.01
CA TYR A 25 9.18 -18.27 -5.16
C TYR A 25 8.94 -18.60 -3.68
N GLY A 26 9.45 -17.75 -2.81
CA GLY A 26 9.25 -17.80 -1.36
C GLY A 26 9.81 -16.56 -0.67
N PRO A 27 9.56 -16.40 0.63
CA PRO A 27 10.18 -15.35 1.43
C PRO A 27 11.71 -15.39 1.32
N ALA A 28 12.36 -14.23 1.43
CA ALA A 28 13.81 -14.13 1.30
C ALA A 28 14.53 -15.13 2.20
N GLY A 29 15.51 -15.83 1.60
CA GLY A 29 16.28 -16.86 2.30
C GLY A 29 15.68 -18.26 2.27
N PHE A 30 14.55 -18.49 1.59
CA PHE A 30 14.08 -19.85 1.36
C PHE A 30 15.10 -20.65 0.54
N THR A 31 15.15 -21.96 0.76
CA THR A 31 16.03 -22.86 -0.01
C THR A 31 15.34 -23.22 -1.31
N GLN A 32 16.02 -23.03 -2.45
CA GLN A 32 15.52 -23.47 -3.76
C GLN A 32 15.14 -24.95 -3.75
N GLY A 33 13.98 -25.28 -4.29
CA GLY A 33 13.34 -26.59 -4.23
C GLY A 33 12.35 -26.74 -3.06
N ALA A 34 12.27 -25.76 -2.16
CA ALA A 34 11.31 -25.72 -1.05
C ALA A 34 10.29 -24.59 -1.15
N GLY A 35 10.34 -23.80 -2.21
CA GLY A 35 9.42 -22.69 -2.46
C GLY A 35 8.09 -23.15 -3.06
N THR A 36 7.20 -22.16 -3.26
CA THR A 36 5.94 -22.37 -3.99
C THR A 36 6.21 -22.34 -5.49
N THR A 37 5.69 -23.32 -6.23
CA THR A 37 5.96 -23.48 -7.67
C THR A 37 4.70 -23.28 -8.51
N TYR A 38 4.86 -22.65 -9.68
CA TYR A 38 3.83 -22.49 -10.71
C TYR A 38 4.41 -22.79 -12.09
N ALA A 39 3.58 -23.37 -12.97
CA ALA A 39 3.89 -23.54 -14.37
C ALA A 39 3.10 -22.52 -15.21
N THR A 40 3.72 -21.99 -16.25
CA THR A 40 3.09 -21.01 -17.17
C THR A 40 3.61 -21.17 -18.59
N THR A 41 2.82 -20.78 -19.57
CA THR A 41 3.22 -20.66 -20.99
C THR A 41 3.44 -19.20 -21.43
N ALA A 42 3.27 -18.25 -20.52
CA ALA A 42 3.57 -16.85 -20.76
C ALA A 42 4.94 -16.48 -20.19
N THR A 43 5.56 -15.45 -20.72
CA THR A 43 6.81 -14.85 -20.22
C THR A 43 6.56 -13.80 -19.12
N SER A 44 5.39 -13.87 -18.50
CA SER A 44 5.00 -13.07 -17.34
C SER A 44 4.05 -13.87 -16.46
N TYR A 45 4.03 -13.53 -15.18
CA TYR A 45 3.14 -14.12 -14.19
C TYR A 45 2.80 -13.12 -13.10
N ASN A 46 1.51 -12.99 -12.76
CA ASN A 46 1.09 -12.18 -11.62
C ASN A 46 1.00 -13.07 -10.38
N LEU A 47 1.90 -12.86 -9.43
CA LEU A 47 1.83 -13.47 -8.10
C LEU A 47 0.80 -12.71 -7.26
N THR A 48 -0.04 -13.44 -6.53
CA THR A 48 -1.05 -12.89 -5.61
C THR A 48 -1.03 -13.63 -4.29
N GLY A 49 -1.62 -13.04 -3.25
CA GLY A 49 -1.66 -13.64 -1.90
C GLY A 49 -0.31 -13.60 -1.21
N LEU A 50 0.48 -12.58 -1.50
CA LEU A 50 1.74 -12.30 -0.82
C LEU A 50 1.45 -11.55 0.49
N ASP A 51 2.35 -11.71 1.47
CA ASP A 51 2.36 -10.89 2.67
C ASP A 51 2.91 -9.50 2.34
N SER A 52 2.36 -8.45 2.95
CA SER A 52 2.83 -7.07 2.80
C SER A 52 4.19 -6.87 3.47
N ASP A 53 4.88 -5.79 3.09
CA ASP A 53 6.21 -5.40 3.60
C ASP A 53 7.19 -6.58 3.71
N THR A 54 7.10 -7.52 2.78
CA THR A 54 7.86 -8.78 2.81
C THR A 54 8.75 -8.90 1.58
N THR A 55 10.02 -9.23 1.81
CA THR A 55 10.98 -9.49 0.73
C THR A 55 10.84 -10.93 0.24
N TYR A 56 10.71 -11.08 -1.08
CA TYR A 56 10.60 -12.37 -1.76
C TYR A 56 11.77 -12.58 -2.72
N HIS A 57 12.16 -13.85 -2.85
CA HIS A 57 13.02 -14.32 -3.90
C HIS A 57 12.20 -15.13 -4.90
N PHE A 58 12.46 -14.99 -6.20
CA PHE A 58 11.89 -15.87 -7.21
C PHE A 58 12.93 -16.34 -8.22
N TYR A 59 12.66 -17.51 -8.79
CA TYR A 59 13.47 -18.19 -9.79
C TYR A 59 12.57 -18.57 -10.96
N VAL A 60 13.15 -18.64 -12.16
CA VAL A 60 12.48 -19.10 -13.38
C VAL A 60 13.32 -20.18 -14.05
N GLN A 61 12.67 -21.22 -14.54
CA GLN A 61 13.25 -22.33 -15.29
C GLN A 61 12.45 -22.56 -16.56
N ALA A 62 13.12 -22.72 -17.70
CA ALA A 62 12.44 -23.12 -18.93
C ALA A 62 12.06 -24.62 -18.86
N ASP A 63 10.84 -24.93 -19.31
CA ASP A 63 10.34 -26.30 -19.47
C ASP A 63 10.29 -26.65 -20.97
N CYS A 64 11.15 -27.56 -21.37
CA CYS A 64 11.25 -28.08 -22.75
C CYS A 64 10.47 -29.40 -22.94
N GLY A 65 9.63 -29.81 -22.00
CA GLY A 65 8.79 -30.99 -22.01
C GLY A 65 9.51 -32.28 -21.67
N VAL A 66 10.63 -32.56 -22.32
CA VAL A 66 11.47 -33.76 -22.05
C VAL A 66 12.63 -33.47 -21.09
N SER A 67 12.93 -32.22 -20.88
CA SER A 67 13.98 -31.71 -19.98
C SER A 67 13.65 -30.27 -19.55
N THR A 68 14.35 -29.79 -18.53
CA THR A 68 14.28 -28.43 -18.07
C THR A 68 15.66 -27.77 -18.13
N SER A 69 15.69 -26.44 -18.20
CA SER A 69 16.94 -25.68 -18.03
C SER A 69 17.39 -25.69 -16.57
N ASP A 70 18.53 -25.09 -16.28
CA ASP A 70 18.87 -24.65 -14.93
C ASP A 70 17.93 -23.52 -14.51
N TRP A 71 17.75 -23.36 -13.21
CA TRP A 71 17.02 -22.24 -12.63
C TRP A 71 17.82 -20.94 -12.75
N VAL A 72 17.16 -19.87 -13.13
CA VAL A 72 17.71 -18.49 -13.17
C VAL A 72 17.13 -17.70 -12.01
N GLY A 73 18.00 -17.08 -11.22
CA GLY A 73 17.64 -16.30 -10.05
C GLY A 73 18.67 -16.47 -8.91
N PRO A 74 18.35 -16.02 -7.67
CA PRO A 74 17.09 -15.35 -7.35
C PRO A 74 17.05 -13.93 -7.89
N LEU A 75 15.88 -13.51 -8.34
CA LEU A 75 15.52 -12.12 -8.43
C LEU A 75 14.75 -11.76 -7.16
N VAL A 76 14.96 -10.53 -6.68
CA VAL A 76 14.46 -10.07 -5.38
C VAL A 76 13.47 -8.93 -5.59
N PHE A 77 12.36 -8.97 -4.88
CA PHE A 77 11.45 -7.84 -4.76
C PHE A 77 10.89 -7.79 -3.32
N THR A 78 10.45 -6.60 -2.91
CA THR A 78 9.75 -6.41 -1.62
C THR A 78 8.36 -5.89 -1.91
N THR A 79 7.35 -6.50 -1.31
CA THR A 79 5.96 -6.02 -1.39
C THR A 79 5.83 -4.66 -0.71
N ALA A 80 4.90 -3.84 -1.21
CA ALA A 80 4.59 -2.57 -0.57
C ALA A 80 3.98 -2.80 0.83
N PRO A 81 4.09 -1.84 1.74
CA PRO A 81 3.34 -1.85 2.99
C PRO A 81 1.82 -1.90 2.74
N GLY A 82 1.10 -2.58 3.62
CA GLY A 82 -0.35 -2.80 3.55
C GLY A 82 -1.08 -2.54 4.86
N CYS A 83 -2.34 -2.91 4.89
CA CYS A 83 -3.20 -2.75 6.06
C CYS A 83 -2.70 -3.60 7.24
N GLY A 84 -2.46 -2.99 8.39
CA GLY A 84 -1.94 -3.63 9.60
C GLY A 84 -0.44 -3.44 9.82
N ASP A 85 0.29 -2.98 8.81
CA ASP A 85 1.71 -2.72 8.93
C ASP A 85 2.00 -1.41 9.67
N THR A 86 3.21 -1.32 10.20
CA THR A 86 3.73 -0.09 10.80
C THR A 86 4.89 0.43 9.97
N LEU A 87 4.78 1.67 9.52
CA LEU A 87 5.82 2.35 8.75
C LEU A 87 6.75 3.12 9.68
N TYR A 88 8.03 3.06 9.35
CA TYR A 88 9.09 3.83 9.99
C TYR A 88 9.90 4.58 8.91
N ASP A 89 10.59 5.60 9.34
CA ASP A 89 11.68 6.20 8.56
C ASP A 89 12.89 5.25 8.44
N SER A 90 13.97 5.70 7.82
CA SER A 90 15.18 4.89 7.60
C SER A 90 15.90 4.45 8.88
N GLY A 91 15.62 5.08 10.02
CA GLY A 91 16.14 4.69 11.34
C GLY A 91 15.40 3.51 11.96
N GLY A 92 14.24 3.16 11.43
CA GLY A 92 13.38 2.11 11.98
C GLY A 92 12.86 2.44 13.37
N ALA A 93 12.40 1.43 14.11
CA ALA A 93 11.73 1.61 15.40
C ALA A 93 12.60 2.26 16.52
N THR A 94 13.91 2.34 16.36
CA THR A 94 14.81 2.74 17.47
C THR A 94 15.92 3.71 17.07
N GLY A 95 16.11 3.95 15.79
CA GLY A 95 17.14 4.86 15.26
C GLY A 95 16.60 6.25 14.93
N ASN A 96 17.45 7.08 14.39
CA ASN A 96 17.09 8.34 13.76
C ASN A 96 17.07 8.15 12.24
N TYR A 97 16.20 8.88 11.53
CA TYR A 97 16.26 8.94 10.07
C TYR A 97 17.61 9.48 9.57
N ALA A 98 17.92 9.21 8.31
CA ALA A 98 19.15 9.66 7.68
C ALA A 98 19.03 11.11 7.19
N ASN A 99 20.17 11.80 7.07
CA ASN A 99 20.24 13.06 6.35
C ASN A 99 20.06 12.85 4.84
N ASN A 100 19.47 13.82 4.16
CA ASN A 100 19.18 13.81 2.72
C ASN A 100 18.32 12.59 2.31
N GLU A 101 17.41 12.19 3.16
CA GLU A 101 16.40 11.18 2.85
C GLU A 101 15.32 11.81 1.99
N SER A 102 14.87 11.08 0.96
CA SER A 102 13.70 11.41 0.15
C SER A 102 12.97 10.12 -0.15
N THR A 103 11.93 9.84 0.63
CA THR A 103 11.19 8.59 0.59
C THR A 103 9.74 8.86 0.21
N THR A 104 9.24 8.18 -0.79
CA THR A 104 7.81 8.22 -1.16
C THR A 104 7.19 6.85 -0.94
N VAL A 105 6.11 6.81 -0.18
CA VAL A 105 5.34 5.57 0.07
C VAL A 105 3.89 5.81 -0.31
N THR A 106 3.34 4.90 -1.12
CA THR A 106 1.92 4.86 -1.45
C THR A 106 1.31 3.57 -0.90
N VAL A 107 0.25 3.71 -0.14
CA VAL A 107 -0.50 2.58 0.41
C VAL A 107 -1.86 2.53 -0.26
N PHE A 108 -2.20 1.36 -0.78
CA PHE A 108 -3.53 1.05 -1.30
C PHE A 108 -4.26 0.14 -0.32
N PRO A 109 -5.59 0.26 -0.18
CA PRO A 109 -6.36 -0.72 0.57
C PRO A 109 -6.33 -2.08 -0.15
N GLU A 110 -6.40 -3.17 0.60
CA GLU A 110 -6.36 -4.53 0.04
C GLU A 110 -7.69 -4.90 -0.64
N ASN A 111 -8.80 -4.37 -0.14
CA ASN A 111 -10.12 -4.66 -0.68
C ASN A 111 -10.72 -3.41 -1.33
N ALA A 112 -11.43 -3.62 -2.44
CA ALA A 112 -12.14 -2.55 -3.11
C ALA A 112 -13.21 -1.92 -2.19
N GLY A 113 -13.24 -0.60 -2.13
CA GLY A 113 -14.18 0.16 -1.29
C GLY A 113 -13.71 0.37 0.16
N GLU A 114 -12.53 -0.06 0.52
CA GLU A 114 -11.87 0.33 1.76
C GLU A 114 -11.08 1.64 1.60
N LEU A 115 -10.83 2.30 2.72
CA LEU A 115 -10.05 3.52 2.84
C LEU A 115 -8.85 3.27 3.76
N VAL A 116 -7.68 3.69 3.33
CA VAL A 116 -6.47 3.71 4.15
C VAL A 116 -6.55 4.82 5.19
N THR A 117 -6.13 4.52 6.40
CA THR A 117 -5.92 5.50 7.48
C THR A 117 -4.49 5.37 8.00
N PHE A 118 -3.78 6.50 8.05
CA PHE A 118 -2.50 6.64 8.74
C PHE A 118 -2.76 7.14 10.17
N THR A 119 -2.36 6.36 11.16
CA THR A 119 -2.40 6.76 12.57
C THR A 119 -0.98 6.95 13.07
N PHE A 120 -0.61 8.17 13.40
CA PHE A 120 0.73 8.49 13.89
C PHE A 120 0.87 8.06 15.35
N ILE A 121 1.74 7.10 15.62
CA ILE A 121 2.04 6.61 16.98
C ILE A 121 3.10 7.49 17.63
N SER A 122 4.12 7.89 16.84
CA SER A 122 5.13 8.86 17.24
C SER A 122 5.51 9.74 16.05
N PHE A 123 5.93 10.99 16.35
CA PHE A 123 6.38 11.93 15.34
C PHE A 123 7.38 12.91 15.95
N ASN A 124 8.57 12.98 15.38
CA ASN A 124 9.64 13.87 15.82
C ASN A 124 10.64 14.09 14.68
N THR A 125 10.48 15.19 13.96
CA THR A 125 11.40 15.62 12.90
C THR A 125 12.04 16.97 13.25
N GLU A 126 13.01 17.41 12.46
CA GLU A 126 13.49 18.77 12.58
C GLU A 126 12.41 19.75 12.09
N SER A 127 12.10 20.77 12.90
CA SER A 127 10.91 21.59 12.69
C SER A 127 11.00 22.59 11.54
N CYS A 128 12.19 22.80 10.94
CA CYS A 128 12.38 23.79 9.88
C CYS A 128 12.53 23.15 8.48
N CYS A 129 12.94 21.89 8.43
CA CYS A 129 13.65 21.49 7.24
C CYS A 129 13.48 20.00 6.89
N ASP A 130 12.88 19.19 7.79
CA ASP A 130 12.61 17.78 7.61
C ASP A 130 11.08 17.57 7.72
N GLU A 131 10.44 17.26 6.61
CA GLU A 131 9.01 17.37 6.45
C GLU A 131 8.39 16.06 5.93
N LEU A 132 7.23 15.74 6.48
CA LEU A 132 6.38 14.64 5.98
C LEU A 132 5.13 15.25 5.37
N THR A 133 4.99 15.14 4.05
CA THR A 133 3.82 15.62 3.31
C THR A 133 2.91 14.46 2.97
N VAL A 134 1.61 14.57 3.25
CA VAL A 134 0.61 13.54 2.95
C VAL A 134 -0.33 13.98 1.84
N TYR A 135 -0.61 13.07 0.91
CA TYR A 135 -1.50 13.26 -0.24
C TYR A 135 -2.67 12.28 -0.20
N ASP A 136 -3.88 12.78 -0.45
CA ASP A 136 -5.09 11.98 -0.57
C ASP A 136 -5.19 11.36 -1.97
N GLY A 137 -4.63 10.18 -2.12
CA GLY A 137 -4.67 9.43 -3.36
C GLY A 137 -3.39 8.65 -3.69
N PRO A 138 -3.31 8.11 -4.93
CA PRO A 138 -2.32 7.11 -5.30
C PRO A 138 -0.94 7.66 -5.70
N ASN A 139 -0.70 8.96 -5.59
CA ASN A 139 0.58 9.58 -5.94
C ASN A 139 0.67 11.04 -5.48
N ILE A 140 1.85 11.65 -5.62
CA ILE A 140 2.14 13.04 -5.24
C ILE A 140 1.45 14.12 -6.10
N SER A 141 0.73 13.74 -7.16
CA SER A 141 -0.13 14.67 -7.93
C SER A 141 -1.56 14.70 -7.39
N SER A 142 -1.85 13.89 -6.38
CA SER A 142 -3.13 13.89 -5.67
C SER A 142 -3.26 15.13 -4.79
N THR A 143 -4.42 15.32 -4.19
CA THR A 143 -4.67 16.48 -3.31
C THR A 143 -3.76 16.38 -2.07
N GLU A 144 -2.96 17.39 -1.82
CA GLU A 144 -2.20 17.50 -0.58
C GLU A 144 -3.14 17.71 0.61
N ILE A 145 -2.97 16.89 1.65
CA ILE A 145 -3.70 17.00 2.92
C ILE A 145 -2.97 17.93 3.86
N GLY A 146 -1.64 17.83 3.93
CA GLY A 146 -0.84 18.69 4.77
C GLY A 146 0.62 18.24 4.83
N GLU A 147 1.43 19.14 5.36
CA GLU A 147 2.85 19.02 5.62
C GLU A 147 3.09 19.09 7.12
N PHE A 148 3.87 18.18 7.65
CA PHE A 148 4.09 17.98 9.07
C PHE A 148 5.57 18.00 9.40
N ALA A 149 5.96 18.77 10.42
CA ALA A 149 7.33 18.86 10.93
C ALA A 149 7.34 19.10 12.44
N GLY A 150 8.47 18.85 13.09
CA GLY A 150 8.65 19.05 14.52
C GLY A 150 8.15 17.88 15.36
N THR A 151 7.51 18.17 16.49
CA THR A 151 7.15 17.16 17.50
C THR A 151 5.65 17.02 17.77
N THR A 152 4.82 17.76 17.03
CA THR A 152 3.37 17.63 17.15
C THR A 152 2.92 16.39 16.39
N ILE A 153 2.36 15.40 17.09
CA ILE A 153 1.81 14.21 16.47
C ILE A 153 0.58 14.61 15.67
N PRO A 154 0.55 14.36 14.34
CA PRO A 154 -0.63 14.64 13.52
C PRO A 154 -1.83 13.80 13.95
N ASP A 155 -3.04 14.36 13.80
CA ASP A 155 -4.27 13.58 13.92
C ASP A 155 -4.33 12.46 12.87
N PRO A 156 -5.06 11.36 13.12
CA PRO A 156 -5.22 10.31 12.12
C PRO A 156 -5.77 10.83 10.79
N ILE A 157 -5.15 10.42 9.69
CA ILE A 157 -5.49 10.85 8.33
C ILE A 157 -6.12 9.67 7.59
N THR A 158 -7.38 9.81 7.19
CA THR A 158 -8.11 8.81 6.39
C THR A 158 -8.30 9.32 4.96
N SER A 159 -8.07 8.45 3.98
CA SER A 159 -8.31 8.77 2.57
C SER A 159 -9.78 9.08 2.31
N SER A 160 -10.03 10.05 1.44
CA SER A 160 -11.33 10.31 0.81
C SER A 160 -11.30 10.07 -0.70
N HIS A 161 -10.14 9.70 -1.23
CA HIS A 161 -9.93 9.43 -2.66
C HIS A 161 -10.69 8.18 -3.10
N PRO A 162 -11.25 8.13 -4.34
CA PRO A 162 -11.99 6.96 -4.84
C PRO A 162 -11.20 5.64 -4.86
N THR A 163 -9.87 5.69 -4.89
CA THR A 163 -9.01 4.50 -4.79
C THR A 163 -8.82 4.03 -3.35
N GLY A 164 -9.21 4.84 -2.36
CA GLY A 164 -8.94 4.61 -0.94
C GLY A 164 -7.47 4.76 -0.53
N ALA A 165 -6.57 5.13 -1.45
CA ALA A 165 -5.14 5.19 -1.21
C ALA A 165 -4.70 6.49 -0.52
N LEU A 166 -3.61 6.42 0.24
CA LEU A 166 -2.84 7.56 0.72
C LEU A 166 -1.40 7.45 0.24
N THR A 167 -0.79 8.58 -0.08
CA THR A 167 0.65 8.70 -0.36
C THR A 167 1.26 9.67 0.62
N PHE A 168 2.45 9.37 1.14
CA PHE A 168 3.27 10.38 1.81
C PHE A 168 4.66 10.48 1.18
N VAL A 169 5.26 11.64 1.36
CA VAL A 169 6.67 11.92 1.05
C VAL A 169 7.33 12.38 2.33
N PHE A 170 8.46 11.81 2.66
CA PHE A 170 9.32 12.29 3.72
C PHE A 170 10.63 12.76 3.12
N ASP A 171 10.95 14.03 3.31
CA ASP A 171 12.19 14.66 2.88
C ASP A 171 12.95 15.19 4.10
N SER A 172 14.25 14.92 4.19
CA SER A 172 15.14 15.47 5.20
C SER A 172 16.31 16.21 4.55
N ASP A 173 16.80 17.24 5.24
CA ASP A 173 17.94 18.01 4.77
C ASP A 173 19.30 17.34 5.13
N PHE A 174 20.38 18.10 5.10
CA PHE A 174 21.75 17.58 5.31
C PHE A 174 22.15 17.46 6.78
N SER A 175 21.29 17.79 7.75
CA SER A 175 21.67 17.88 9.17
C SER A 175 20.51 17.58 10.13
N ALA A 176 20.84 17.38 11.41
CA ALA A 176 19.93 17.42 12.55
C ALA A 176 18.84 16.33 12.60
N THR A 177 19.18 15.09 12.30
CA THR A 177 18.28 13.94 12.37
C THR A 177 17.60 13.75 13.74
N ARG A 178 16.39 13.22 13.76
CA ARG A 178 15.56 12.91 14.94
C ARG A 178 15.05 11.48 14.85
N SER A 179 14.22 11.07 15.84
CA SER A 179 13.62 9.73 15.88
C SER A 179 12.52 9.49 14.83
N GLY A 180 12.19 10.47 14.03
CA GLY A 180 11.33 10.35 12.87
C GLY A 180 9.87 10.05 13.17
N TYR A 181 9.31 9.08 12.44
CA TYR A 181 7.89 8.73 12.54
C TYR A 181 7.67 7.24 12.71
N GLU A 182 6.58 6.93 13.40
CA GLU A 182 5.96 5.62 13.47
C GLU A 182 4.49 5.77 13.08
N ILE A 183 4.08 5.15 11.97
CA ILE A 183 2.74 5.28 11.40
C ILE A 183 2.12 3.88 11.30
N LEU A 184 1.05 3.63 12.05
CA LEU A 184 0.22 2.43 11.87
C LEU A 184 -0.72 2.65 10.68
N ILE A 185 -0.70 1.71 9.74
CA ILE A 185 -1.65 1.64 8.63
C ILE A 185 -2.87 0.82 9.06
N SER A 186 -4.05 1.35 8.84
CA SER A 186 -5.29 0.59 8.96
C SER A 186 -6.18 0.83 7.74
N CYS A 187 -7.05 -0.14 7.44
CA CYS A 187 -8.03 -0.02 6.37
C CYS A 187 -9.42 -0.33 6.91
N SER A 188 -10.40 0.42 6.46
CA SER A 188 -11.79 0.22 6.85
C SER A 188 -12.72 0.51 5.68
N PRO A 189 -13.88 -0.16 5.59
CA PRO A 189 -14.87 0.16 4.58
C PRO A 189 -15.22 1.65 4.56
N ALA A 190 -15.34 2.21 3.36
CA ALA A 190 -15.82 3.58 3.22
C ALA A 190 -17.21 3.73 3.85
N PRO A 191 -17.48 4.83 4.56
CA PRO A 191 -18.79 5.05 5.15
C PRO A 191 -19.87 5.03 4.06
N THR A 192 -20.86 4.17 4.22
CA THR A 192 -21.98 4.09 3.28
C THR A 192 -23.05 5.09 3.70
N CYS A 193 -23.37 6.05 2.82
CA CYS A 193 -24.58 6.85 2.98
C CYS A 193 -25.78 5.99 2.63
N THR A 194 -26.49 5.50 3.65
CA THR A 194 -27.74 4.76 3.42
C THR A 194 -28.85 5.75 3.03
N GLN A 195 -29.61 5.38 2.00
CA GLN A 195 -30.74 6.18 1.54
C GLN A 195 -31.78 6.26 2.66
N VAL A 196 -32.33 7.45 2.90
CA VAL A 196 -33.47 7.60 3.82
C VAL A 196 -34.66 6.77 3.34
N SER A 197 -35.37 6.14 4.25
CA SER A 197 -36.59 5.40 3.96
C SER A 197 -37.83 6.09 4.58
N ASP A 198 -38.99 5.59 4.23
CA ASP A 198 -40.27 6.01 4.81
C ASP A 198 -40.53 7.52 4.71
N LEU A 199 -40.22 8.09 3.55
CA LEU A 199 -40.53 9.49 3.29
C LEU A 199 -42.04 9.68 3.23
N VAL A 200 -42.60 10.43 4.18
CA VAL A 200 -44.03 10.67 4.32
C VAL A 200 -44.32 12.16 4.40
N VAL A 201 -45.35 12.58 3.69
CA VAL A 201 -45.99 13.87 3.91
C VAL A 201 -47.16 13.64 4.86
N SER A 202 -47.04 14.10 6.10
CA SER A 202 -48.05 13.86 7.13
C SER A 202 -49.23 14.85 7.08
N THR A 203 -48.94 16.11 6.78
CA THR A 203 -49.94 17.17 6.58
C THR A 203 -49.50 18.09 5.46
N ALA A 204 -50.43 18.52 4.63
CA ALA A 204 -50.21 19.53 3.61
C ALA A 204 -51.35 20.54 3.62
N THR A 205 -50.99 21.83 3.58
CA THR A 205 -51.93 22.96 3.45
C THR A 205 -51.65 23.71 2.14
N GLY A 206 -52.36 24.79 1.88
CA GLY A 206 -52.10 25.58 0.69
C GLY A 206 -50.70 26.27 0.66
N SER A 207 -49.97 26.30 1.77
CA SER A 207 -48.70 27.00 1.91
C SER A 207 -47.65 26.26 2.74
N THR A 208 -47.94 25.12 3.37
CA THR A 208 -47.00 24.33 4.19
C THR A 208 -47.20 22.85 3.99
N ALA A 209 -46.13 22.08 4.19
CA ALA A 209 -46.19 20.62 4.27
C ALA A 209 -45.25 20.15 5.38
N ASP A 210 -45.72 19.18 6.19
CA ASP A 210 -44.88 18.46 7.17
C ASP A 210 -44.34 17.19 6.52
N ILE A 211 -43.03 17.07 6.47
CA ILE A 211 -42.30 15.96 5.88
C ILE A 211 -41.53 15.22 6.98
N SER A 212 -41.65 13.94 7.02
CA SER A 212 -40.87 13.06 7.91
C SER A 212 -40.22 11.92 7.14
N TRP A 213 -39.13 11.39 7.66
CA TRP A 213 -38.40 10.26 7.11
C TRP A 213 -37.71 9.49 8.23
N THR A 214 -37.36 8.24 7.96
CA THR A 214 -36.52 7.42 8.84
C THR A 214 -35.07 7.54 8.35
N ALA A 215 -34.17 7.95 9.26
CA ALA A 215 -32.73 7.87 9.01
C ALA A 215 -32.29 6.42 9.20
N ASN A 216 -31.77 5.79 8.16
CA ASN A 216 -31.14 4.47 8.26
C ASN A 216 -29.70 4.70 8.74
N ASN A 217 -29.45 4.53 10.05
CA ASN A 217 -28.12 4.53 10.60
C ASN A 217 -27.44 3.20 10.21
N GLY A 218 -26.45 3.28 9.29
CA GLY A 218 -25.61 2.14 8.93
C GLY A 218 -24.62 1.79 10.04
#